data_2920bbfcf5b9f1b18fa89f519d85aa9f
#
_entry.id   2920bbfcf5b9f1b18fa89f519d85aa9f
#
_cell.length_a   1.000
_cell.length_b   1.000
_cell.length_c   1.000
_cell.angle_alpha   90.00
_cell.angle_beta   90.00
_cell.angle_gamma   90.00
#
_symmetry.space_group_name_H-M   'P 1'
#
loop_
_entity.id
_entity.type
_entity.pdbx_description
1 polymer ?
#
loop_
_entity_poly.entity_id
_entity_poly.type
_entity_poly.pdbx_seq_one_letter_code
_entity_poly.pdbx_strand_id
1 'polypeptide(L)'
;MFGVHEANGDGSIDVRSAEEVVAKLDKALTSIFNEDGKRTVIYYLTSKYGLTLEQATRDPYKLEKALTGMLGEVGWMVVKKAILEEFWEKKIGMNETILVERASLRETFSFIRGFGVSGFMPH
;
A
#
# COMPACT_ATOMS: atom_id res chain seq x y z
N MET A 1 18.76 -6.39 26.89
CA MET A 1 18.72 -6.27 26.49
C MET A 1 18.41 -6.29 26.04
N PHE A 2 18.41 -6.25 25.87
CA PHE A 2 18.27 -6.19 25.21
C PHE A 2 17.83 -6.32 24.66
N GLY A 3 17.84 -6.50 24.63
CA GLY A 3 17.70 -6.44 23.95
C GLY A 3 16.99 -6.54 23.31
N VAL A 4 17.09 -6.50 23.44
CA VAL A 4 16.75 -6.48 22.81
C VAL A 4 16.24 -6.52 22.15
N HIS A 5 16.62 -6.43 22.22
CA HIS A 5 16.47 -6.30 21.45
C HIS A 5 16.29 -6.52 20.72
N GLU A 6 16.52 -6.54 20.66
CA GLU A 6 16.58 -6.65 19.93
C GLU A 6 16.30 -7.16 19.16
N ALA A 7 16.54 -7.46 19.36
CA ALA A 7 16.40 -7.83 18.69
C ALA A 7 15.78 -8.18 18.11
N ASN A 8 15.73 -8.13 18.22
CA ASN A 8 15.23 -8.31 17.57
C ASN A 8 14.53 -8.37 16.81
N GLY A 9 14.75 -8.77 17.27
CA GLY A 9 14.19 -8.27 16.52
C GLY A 9 13.47 -8.59 15.27
N ASP A 10 13.69 -9.64 14.75
CA ASP A 10 13.16 -9.92 13.50
C ASP A 10 11.67 -9.93 13.50
N GLY A 11 11.04 -10.67 14.31
CA GLY A 11 9.61 -10.78 14.32
C GLY A 11 8.94 -9.47 14.62
N SER A 12 9.46 -8.73 15.56
CA SER A 12 8.82 -7.51 15.90
C SER A 12 8.96 -6.46 14.80
N ILE A 13 10.04 -6.51 14.05
CA ILE A 13 10.21 -5.59 12.94
C ILE A 13 9.18 -5.91 11.86
N ASP A 14 8.94 -7.18 11.60
CA ASP A 14 7.98 -7.57 10.59
C ASP A 14 6.58 -7.15 10.99
N VAL A 15 6.22 -7.29 12.24
CA VAL A 15 4.90 -6.90 12.69
C VAL A 15 4.73 -5.40 12.58
N ARG A 16 5.74 -4.64 12.98
CA ARG A 16 5.66 -3.22 12.88
C ARG A 16 5.54 -2.79 11.44
N SER A 17 6.27 -3.43 10.55
CA SER A 17 6.23 -3.09 9.15
C SER A 17 4.87 -3.36 8.56
N ALA A 18 4.23 -4.44 8.97
CA ALA A 18 2.90 -4.74 8.49
C ALA A 18 1.91 -3.67 8.91
N GLU A 19 1.99 -3.21 10.15
CA GLU A 19 1.11 -2.16 10.62
C GLU A 19 1.38 -0.86 9.88
N GLU A 20 2.64 -0.60 9.59
CA GLU A 20 3.01 0.59 8.89
C GLU A 20 2.48 0.57 7.45
N VAL A 21 2.53 -0.59 6.81
CA VAL A 21 2.01 -0.73 5.46
C VAL A 21 0.51 -0.49 5.44
N VAL A 22 -0.21 -1.04 6.42
CA VAL A 22 -1.64 -0.83 6.51
C VAL A 22 -1.95 0.66 6.74
N ALA A 23 -1.19 1.31 7.62
CA ALA A 23 -1.41 2.72 7.90
C ALA A 23 -1.17 3.59 6.67
N LYS A 24 -0.15 3.26 5.88
CA LYS A 24 0.12 4.02 4.67
C LYS A 24 -0.95 3.80 3.62
N LEU A 25 -1.44 2.57 3.51
CA LEU A 25 -2.51 2.27 2.57
C LEU A 25 -3.78 3.03 2.97
N ASP A 26 -4.09 3.03 4.26
CA ASP A 26 -5.25 3.74 4.78
C ASP A 26 -5.12 5.23 4.46
N LYS A 27 -3.94 5.79 4.65
CA LYS A 27 -3.70 7.20 4.41
C LYS A 27 -3.85 7.54 2.93
N ALA A 28 -3.37 6.66 2.06
CA ALA A 28 -3.50 6.87 0.63
C ALA A 28 -4.98 6.89 0.22
N LEU A 29 -5.76 5.96 0.77
CA LEU A 29 -7.18 5.92 0.46
C LEU A 29 -7.90 7.17 0.99
N THR A 30 -7.50 7.65 2.17
CA THR A 30 -8.10 8.84 2.72
C THR A 30 -7.80 10.05 1.84
N SER A 31 -6.60 10.10 1.26
CA SER A 31 -6.23 11.24 0.43
C SER A 31 -7.06 11.31 -0.86
N ILE A 32 -7.55 10.17 -1.31
CA ILE A 32 -8.35 10.13 -2.53
C ILE A 32 -9.85 10.27 -2.23
N PHE A 33 -10.32 9.58 -1.21
CA PHE A 33 -11.74 9.46 -0.95
C PHE A 33 -12.25 10.22 0.26
N ASN A 34 -11.40 10.84 1.03
CA ASN A 34 -11.61 11.43 2.34
C ASN A 34 -12.09 10.34 3.31
N GLU A 35 -12.42 10.68 4.53
CA GLU A 35 -12.76 9.69 5.54
C GLU A 35 -14.02 8.92 5.20
N ASP A 36 -15.07 9.62 4.80
CA ASP A 36 -16.32 8.95 4.51
C ASP A 36 -16.23 8.07 3.28
N GLY A 37 -15.60 8.55 2.25
CA GLY A 37 -15.43 7.75 1.03
C GLY A 37 -14.57 6.53 1.28
N LYS A 38 -13.51 6.69 2.09
CA LYS A 38 -12.66 5.56 2.43
C LYS A 38 -13.45 4.50 3.17
N ARG A 39 -14.31 4.88 4.10
CA ARG A 39 -15.11 3.91 4.83
C ARG A 39 -16.00 3.14 3.88
N THR A 40 -16.56 3.81 2.90
CA THR A 40 -17.41 3.15 1.92
C THR A 40 -16.59 2.15 1.10
N VAL A 41 -15.39 2.53 0.67
CA VAL A 41 -14.53 1.64 -0.10
C VAL A 41 -14.18 0.41 0.73
N ILE A 42 -13.79 0.62 1.99
CA ILE A 42 -13.42 -0.48 2.86
C ILE A 42 -14.62 -1.40 3.11
N TYR A 43 -15.80 -0.82 3.26
CA TYR A 43 -17.00 -1.60 3.45
C TYR A 43 -17.22 -2.53 2.25
N TYR A 44 -17.08 -2.02 1.05
CA TYR A 44 -17.27 -2.85 -0.13
C TYR A 44 -16.15 -3.86 -0.32
N LEU A 45 -14.92 -3.50 0.01
CA LEU A 45 -13.83 -4.46 -0.06
C LEU A 45 -14.12 -5.64 0.87
N THR A 46 -14.58 -5.35 2.07
CA THR A 46 -14.83 -6.39 3.04
C THR A 46 -16.08 -7.19 2.70
N SER A 47 -17.17 -6.51 2.39
CA SER A 47 -18.44 -7.20 2.22
C SER A 47 -18.58 -7.89 0.88
N LYS A 48 -18.01 -7.30 -0.17
CA LYS A 48 -18.17 -7.88 -1.49
C LYS A 48 -17.00 -8.76 -1.90
N TYR A 49 -15.79 -8.38 -1.49
CA TYR A 49 -14.61 -9.12 -1.90
C TYR A 49 -13.94 -9.88 -0.76
N GLY A 50 -14.47 -9.75 0.46
CA GLY A 50 -13.89 -10.45 1.60
C GLY A 50 -12.46 -10.03 1.90
N LEU A 51 -12.13 -8.78 1.63
CA LEU A 51 -10.76 -8.32 1.74
C LEU A 51 -10.62 -7.20 2.74
N THR A 52 -9.87 -7.40 3.80
CA THR A 52 -9.57 -6.34 4.75
C THR A 52 -8.31 -5.63 4.27
N LEU A 53 -8.02 -4.46 4.81
CA LEU A 53 -6.80 -3.75 4.44
C LEU A 53 -5.56 -4.56 4.78
N GLU A 54 -5.61 -5.27 5.89
CA GLU A 54 -4.48 -6.08 6.28
C GLU A 54 -4.23 -7.19 5.26
N GLN A 55 -5.29 -7.83 4.79
CA GLN A 55 -5.15 -8.85 3.79
C GLN A 55 -4.72 -8.26 2.45
N ALA A 56 -5.15 -7.04 2.17
CA ALA A 56 -4.77 -6.37 0.93
C ALA A 56 -3.27 -6.12 0.87
N THR A 57 -2.65 -5.86 2.01
CA THR A 57 -1.20 -5.64 2.01
C THR A 57 -0.45 -6.95 1.78
N ARG A 58 -1.05 -8.08 2.11
CA ARG A 58 -0.43 -9.36 1.89
C ARG A 58 -0.68 -9.87 0.49
N ASP A 59 -1.78 -9.45 -0.11
CA ASP A 59 -2.12 -9.89 -1.45
C ASP A 59 -2.54 -8.70 -2.30
N PRO A 60 -1.58 -7.90 -2.74
CA PRO A 60 -1.88 -6.70 -3.51
C PRO A 60 -2.61 -6.97 -4.82
N TYR A 61 -2.46 -8.17 -5.35
CA TYR A 61 -3.15 -8.52 -6.57
C TYR A 61 -4.67 -8.54 -6.35
N LYS A 62 -5.11 -9.06 -5.19
CA LYS A 62 -6.53 -9.06 -4.88
C LYS A 62 -7.02 -7.63 -4.68
N LEU A 63 -6.21 -6.78 -4.08
CA LEU A 63 -6.58 -5.38 -3.91
C LEU A 63 -6.76 -4.72 -5.26
N GLU A 64 -5.84 -4.97 -6.18
CA GLU A 64 -5.91 -4.39 -7.50
C GLU A 64 -7.17 -4.86 -8.22
N LYS A 65 -7.44 -6.15 -8.18
CA LYS A 65 -8.62 -6.68 -8.85
C LYS A 65 -9.90 -6.11 -8.27
N ALA A 66 -9.98 -6.01 -6.95
CA ALA A 66 -11.17 -5.50 -6.29
C ALA A 66 -11.39 -4.03 -6.64
N LEU A 67 -10.36 -3.22 -6.54
CA LEU A 67 -10.50 -1.80 -6.82
C LEU A 67 -10.74 -1.53 -8.29
N THR A 68 -10.14 -2.32 -9.17
CA THR A 68 -10.42 -2.19 -10.59
C THR A 68 -11.87 -2.54 -10.86
N GLY A 69 -12.39 -3.56 -10.20
CA GLY A 69 -13.79 -3.94 -10.34
C GLY A 69 -14.75 -2.87 -9.85
N MET A 70 -14.37 -2.16 -8.79
CA MET A 70 -15.22 -1.14 -8.22
C MET A 70 -15.11 0.19 -8.93
N LEU A 71 -13.92 0.56 -9.35
CA LEU A 71 -13.65 1.90 -9.85
C LEU A 71 -13.30 2.00 -11.32
N GLY A 72 -13.09 0.87 -11.97
CA GLY A 72 -12.61 0.86 -13.34
C GLY A 72 -11.10 1.04 -13.38
N GLU A 73 -10.53 0.87 -14.56
CA GLU A 73 -9.09 0.96 -14.69
C GLU A 73 -8.55 2.35 -14.42
N VAL A 74 -9.28 3.37 -14.87
CA VAL A 74 -8.83 4.73 -14.66
C VAL A 74 -8.88 5.06 -13.17
N GLY A 75 -9.97 4.65 -12.50
CA GLY A 75 -10.07 4.89 -11.05
C GLY A 75 -8.99 4.16 -10.29
N TRP A 76 -8.69 2.93 -10.72
CA TRP A 76 -7.63 2.17 -10.06
C TRP A 76 -6.29 2.86 -10.23
N MET A 77 -6.01 3.44 -11.40
CA MET A 77 -4.74 4.12 -11.61
C MET A 77 -4.59 5.33 -10.71
N VAL A 78 -5.70 6.04 -10.44
CA VAL A 78 -5.66 7.18 -9.53
C VAL A 78 -5.31 6.71 -8.11
N VAL A 79 -5.93 5.61 -7.68
CA VAL A 79 -5.66 5.05 -6.36
C VAL A 79 -4.23 4.55 -6.28
N LYS A 80 -3.79 3.84 -7.34
CA LYS A 80 -2.43 3.30 -7.33
C LYS A 80 -1.40 4.41 -7.24
N LYS A 81 -1.62 5.51 -7.95
CA LYS A 81 -0.72 6.64 -7.89
C LYS A 81 -0.65 7.18 -6.46
N ALA A 82 -1.79 7.31 -5.79
CA ALA A 82 -1.81 7.81 -4.43
C ALA A 82 -1.06 6.86 -3.49
N ILE A 83 -1.23 5.56 -3.69
CA ILE A 83 -0.53 4.57 -2.87
C ILE A 83 0.97 4.71 -3.07
N LEU A 84 1.40 4.80 -4.33
CA LEU A 84 2.83 4.91 -4.61
C LEU A 84 3.42 6.19 -4.04
N GLU A 85 2.68 7.29 -4.13
CA GLU A 85 3.16 8.55 -3.57
C GLU A 85 3.32 8.45 -2.06
N GLU A 86 2.39 7.76 -1.41
CA GLU A 86 2.46 7.63 0.03
C GLU A 86 3.64 6.74 0.45
N PHE A 87 3.84 5.63 -0.25
CA PHE A 87 4.90 4.71 0.11
C PHE A 87 6.28 5.20 -0.29
N TRP A 88 6.38 5.87 -1.42
CA TRP A 88 7.67 6.36 -1.88
C TRP A 88 7.96 7.76 -1.32
N GLU A 89 6.96 8.36 -0.67
CA GLU A 89 7.10 9.67 -0.07
C GLU A 89 7.58 10.71 -1.06
N LYS A 90 7.01 10.68 -2.25
CA LYS A 90 7.33 11.65 -3.27
C LYS A 90 6.15 11.81 -4.19
N LYS A 91 6.03 12.97 -4.80
CA LYS A 91 4.96 13.24 -5.73
C LYS A 91 5.30 12.64 -7.09
N ILE A 92 4.27 12.14 -7.76
CA ILE A 92 4.42 11.57 -9.07
C ILE A 92 3.74 12.49 -10.06
N GLY A 93 4.46 12.93 -11.06
CA GLY A 93 3.91 13.86 -12.04
C GLY A 93 2.90 13.22 -12.95
N MET A 94 2.05 14.02 -13.55
CA MET A 94 1.04 13.51 -14.43
C MET A 94 1.63 12.86 -15.67
N ASN A 95 2.83 13.25 -16.04
CA ASN A 95 3.44 12.66 -17.20
C ASN A 95 4.20 11.38 -16.85
N GLU A 96 4.07 10.89 -15.62
CA GLU A 96 4.73 9.67 -15.21
C GLU A 96 3.76 8.51 -15.10
N THR A 97 2.74 8.50 -15.94
CA THR A 97 1.76 7.44 -15.93
C THR A 97 2.36 6.06 -16.14
N ILE A 98 3.38 5.97 -16.99
CA ILE A 98 4.01 4.69 -17.23
C ILE A 98 4.68 4.17 -15.97
N LEU A 99 5.24 5.07 -15.17
CA LEU A 99 5.87 4.68 -13.92
C LEU A 99 4.82 4.04 -13.00
N VAL A 100 3.65 4.67 -12.90
CA VAL A 100 2.59 4.14 -12.06
C VAL A 100 2.11 2.81 -12.62
N GLU A 101 1.91 2.73 -13.92
CA GLU A 101 1.42 1.53 -14.53
C GLU A 101 2.32 0.34 -14.32
N ARG A 102 3.64 0.55 -14.40
CA ARG A 102 4.58 -0.53 -14.27
C ARG A 102 5.02 -0.86 -12.85
N ALA A 103 4.70 0.02 -11.91
CA ALA A 103 5.13 -0.22 -10.54
C ALA A 103 4.42 -1.42 -9.95
N SER A 104 5.13 -2.18 -9.14
CA SER A 104 4.57 -3.34 -8.48
C SER A 104 4.20 -2.98 -7.06
N LEU A 105 2.94 -3.18 -6.69
CA LEU A 105 2.52 -2.93 -5.33
C LEU A 105 3.15 -3.95 -4.38
N ARG A 106 3.37 -5.18 -4.87
CA ARG A 106 4.00 -6.19 -4.04
C ARG A 106 5.40 -5.73 -3.64
N GLU A 107 6.16 -5.21 -4.59
CA GLU A 107 7.48 -4.71 -4.29
C GLU A 107 7.41 -3.45 -3.45
N THR A 108 6.44 -2.59 -3.71
CA THR A 108 6.28 -1.36 -2.96
C THR A 108 5.98 -1.66 -1.49
N PHE A 109 5.10 -2.60 -1.23
CA PHE A 109 4.77 -2.96 0.14
C PHE A 109 5.95 -3.67 0.82
N SER A 110 6.68 -4.46 0.07
CA SER A 110 7.83 -5.16 0.61
C SER A 110 8.95 -4.20 0.94
N PHE A 111 9.04 -3.11 0.18
CA PHE A 111 10.07 -2.13 0.37
C PHE A 111 10.05 -1.58 1.79
N ILE A 112 8.89 -1.31 2.35
CA ILE A 112 8.78 -0.82 3.69
C ILE A 112 9.30 -1.86 4.67
N ARG A 113 9.05 -3.14 4.38
CA ARG A 113 9.40 -4.20 5.28
C ARG A 113 10.85 -4.55 5.24
N GLY A 114 11.47 -4.37 4.12
CA GLY A 114 12.83 -4.77 4.01
C GLY A 114 13.71 -3.59 3.91
N PHE A 115 14.13 -3.11 4.94
CA PHE A 115 14.84 -2.03 4.93
C PHE A 115 15.98 -2.01 4.07
N GLY A 116 16.51 -3.01 3.74
CA GLY A 116 17.61 -3.09 2.91
C GLY A 116 17.39 -2.55 1.58
N VAL A 117 16.20 -2.45 1.26
CA VAL A 117 15.86 -2.00 0.03
C VAL A 117 16.23 -0.64 -0.23
N SER A 118 16.58 0.09 0.73
CA SER A 118 16.97 1.43 0.47
C SER A 118 18.06 1.48 -0.56
N GLY A 119 18.89 0.50 -0.61
CA GLY A 119 19.91 0.48 -1.60
C GLY A 119 19.39 0.15 -2.96
N PHE A 120 18.21 -0.46 -2.99
CA PHE A 120 17.69 -0.87 -4.18
C PHE A 120 16.89 0.20 -4.82
N MET A 121 16.56 1.24 -4.12
CA MET A 121 15.77 2.22 -4.62
C MET A 121 16.28 2.72 -5.89
N PRO A 122 15.49 2.69 -6.88
CA PRO A 122 15.89 3.10 -8.16
C PRO A 122 16.08 4.54 -8.04
N HIS A 123 16.76 5.10 -8.52
CA HIS A 123 16.96 6.44 -8.31
C HIS A 123 16.54 7.24 -9.45
#